data_8a9a2315d3161400b420ad951ff086ea
#
_entry.id   8a9a2315d3161400b420ad951ff086ea
#
_cell.length_a   1.000
_cell.length_b   1.000
_cell.length_c   1.000
_cell.angle_alpha   90.00
_cell.angle_beta   90.00
_cell.angle_gamma   90.00
#
_symmetry.space_group_name_H-M   'P 1'
#
loop_
_entity.id
_entity.type
_entity.pdbx_description
1 polymer ?
#
loop_
_entity_poly.entity_id
_entity_poly.type
_entity_poly.pdbx_seq_one_letter_code
_entity_poly.pdbx_strand_id
1 'polypeptide(L)'
;MWPTVFNIPWLNLPIRGYGLMLMIGFLGGTWWAARRAVRVKADPDLVINMGFVALIASVIGARIFYVLHYWDEHFAGRPLRAAFDITAGGMEFYGGFIGGFTALLVYMLLKRVSLRLYLDILAPSLMFGMGMARIGCFLNGCCWGAVCDPQQIPWAVRFPYASPAAYRQWEERVITYPAELITTYFDGSASLIPRDEFAASAAPARAAQANYARAYEAYETARVKHADDATLASLAKARDAARKKWQDTSSEIARSVKQESTYAMSPAALEARVSAEASHTHAVHPVQLYASLDGLLLAILLNAIFFRRKQHGLVTGLLFLFYPIMRFCEEVIRSDNPHDVIGFTISQFISIAIFAGGVLFLIAIYRMPANPTAAKATLAPAGNHRDPRSKAAK
;
A
#
# COMPACT_ATOMS: atom_id res chain seq x y z
N MET A 1 -2.93 -6.62 -12.68
CA MET A 1 -2.50 -5.83 -11.53
C MET A 1 -1.01 -5.94 -11.35
N TRP A 2 -0.38 -4.87 -10.94
CA TRP A 2 1.06 -4.75 -10.93
C TRP A 2 1.50 -4.27 -9.55
N PRO A 3 1.58 -5.18 -8.56
CA PRO A 3 2.06 -4.82 -7.22
C PRO A 3 3.48 -4.25 -7.31
N THR A 4 4.30 -4.76 -8.24
CA THR A 4 5.63 -4.21 -8.57
C THR A 4 5.56 -3.61 -9.98
N VAL A 5 5.81 -2.30 -10.10
CA VAL A 5 5.77 -1.59 -11.38
C VAL A 5 7.07 -1.81 -12.15
N PHE A 6 8.20 -1.73 -11.48
CA PHE A 6 9.52 -2.06 -12.02
C PHE A 6 10.52 -2.32 -10.90
N ASN A 7 11.60 -3.04 -11.22
CA ASN A 7 12.71 -3.25 -10.32
C ASN A 7 13.85 -2.31 -10.72
N ILE A 8 14.47 -1.65 -9.74
CA ILE A 8 15.71 -0.89 -9.97
C ILE A 8 16.86 -1.90 -10.04
N PRO A 9 17.49 -2.13 -11.23
CA PRO A 9 18.43 -3.23 -11.41
C PRO A 9 19.68 -3.16 -10.51
N TRP A 10 20.12 -1.95 -10.18
CA TRP A 10 21.36 -1.67 -9.44
C TRP A 10 21.20 -1.84 -7.92
N LEU A 11 19.97 -1.66 -7.40
CA LEU A 11 19.65 -1.76 -5.97
C LEU A 11 18.84 -3.02 -5.66
N ASN A 12 18.46 -3.77 -6.68
CA ASN A 12 17.52 -4.91 -6.58
C ASN A 12 16.25 -4.56 -5.77
N LEU A 13 15.80 -3.29 -5.89
CA LEU A 13 14.69 -2.72 -5.14
C LEU A 13 13.42 -2.72 -5.98
N PRO A 14 12.37 -3.48 -5.59
CA PRO A 14 11.09 -3.46 -6.28
C PRO A 14 10.33 -2.17 -5.95
N ILE A 15 10.01 -1.38 -6.97
CA ILE A 15 9.11 -0.22 -6.83
C ILE A 15 7.67 -0.73 -6.86
N ARG A 16 7.03 -0.70 -5.71
CA ARG A 16 5.64 -1.12 -5.55
C ARG A 16 4.69 -0.04 -6.02
N GLY A 17 3.64 -0.42 -6.76
CA GLY A 17 2.64 0.49 -7.31
C GLY A 17 1.95 1.34 -6.24
N TYR A 18 1.67 0.76 -5.06
CA TYR A 18 1.11 1.48 -3.93
C TYR A 18 2.02 2.62 -3.45
N GLY A 19 3.31 2.36 -3.23
CA GLY A 19 4.26 3.38 -2.80
C GLY A 19 4.46 4.48 -3.84
N LEU A 20 4.47 4.13 -5.12
CA LEU A 20 4.54 5.10 -6.21
C LEU A 20 3.34 6.05 -6.22
N MET A 21 2.12 5.52 -6.06
CA MET A 21 0.91 6.35 -6.02
C MET A 21 0.86 7.24 -4.77
N LEU A 22 1.30 6.74 -3.61
CA LEU A 22 1.44 7.57 -2.41
C LEU A 22 2.43 8.72 -2.62
N MET A 23 3.58 8.45 -3.25
CA MET A 23 4.58 9.46 -3.57
C MET A 23 4.02 10.54 -4.51
N ILE A 24 3.32 10.13 -5.58
CA ILE A 24 2.66 11.07 -6.52
C ILE A 24 1.60 11.90 -5.77
N GLY A 25 0.79 11.26 -4.93
CA GLY A 25 -0.24 11.93 -4.13
C GLY A 25 0.36 12.95 -3.16
N PHE A 26 1.44 12.59 -2.47
CA PHE A 26 2.13 13.47 -1.53
C PHE A 26 2.82 14.65 -2.22
N LEU A 27 3.67 14.38 -3.21
CA LEU A 27 4.41 15.42 -3.91
C LEU A 27 3.49 16.34 -4.72
N GLY A 28 2.55 15.75 -5.48
CA GLY A 28 1.57 16.50 -6.26
C GLY A 28 0.63 17.30 -5.37
N GLY A 29 0.15 16.73 -4.27
CA GLY A 29 -0.69 17.40 -3.29
C GLY A 29 0.01 18.57 -2.62
N THR A 30 1.25 18.37 -2.16
CA THR A 30 2.05 19.43 -1.52
C THR A 30 2.35 20.57 -2.50
N TRP A 31 2.76 20.24 -3.72
CA TRP A 31 2.99 21.22 -4.77
C TRP A 31 1.72 22.02 -5.09
N TRP A 32 0.58 21.35 -5.18
CA TRP A 32 -0.70 22.03 -5.45
C TRP A 32 -1.15 22.91 -4.29
N ALA A 33 -0.92 22.47 -3.03
CA ALA A 33 -1.16 23.28 -1.85
C ALA A 33 -0.26 24.54 -1.79
N ALA A 34 1.04 24.37 -2.08
CA ALA A 34 2.00 25.48 -2.13
C ALA A 34 1.60 26.52 -3.20
N ARG A 35 1.14 26.07 -4.39
CA ARG A 35 0.61 27.00 -5.42
C ARG A 35 -0.63 27.75 -4.96
N ARG A 36 -1.53 27.12 -4.18
CA ARG A 36 -2.66 27.82 -3.57
C ARG A 36 -2.21 28.85 -2.55
N ALA A 37 -1.22 28.51 -1.70
CA ALA A 37 -0.66 29.42 -0.73
C ALA A 37 -0.11 30.69 -1.40
N VAL A 38 0.69 30.55 -2.44
CA VAL A 38 1.20 31.70 -3.24
C VAL A 38 0.05 32.60 -3.74
N ARG A 39 -1.01 32.01 -4.28
CA ARG A 39 -2.15 32.78 -4.84
C ARG A 39 -2.92 33.57 -3.79
N VAL A 40 -2.93 33.13 -2.54
CA VAL A 40 -3.59 33.86 -1.42
C VAL A 40 -2.59 34.63 -0.57
N LYS A 41 -1.34 34.80 -1.02
CA LYS A 41 -0.25 35.48 -0.32
C LYS A 41 0.08 34.87 1.04
N ALA A 42 -0.15 33.57 1.19
CA ALA A 42 0.35 32.76 2.31
C ALA A 42 1.74 32.21 1.98
N ASP A 43 2.47 31.80 3.00
CA ASP A 43 3.82 31.28 2.86
C ASP A 43 3.82 29.84 2.27
N PRO A 44 4.36 29.62 1.05
CA PRO A 44 4.43 28.30 0.44
C PRO A 44 5.45 27.39 1.12
N ASP A 45 6.55 27.93 1.67
CA ASP A 45 7.59 27.14 2.33
C ASP A 45 7.04 26.52 3.63
N LEU A 46 6.15 27.27 4.31
CA LEU A 46 5.45 26.74 5.46
C LEU A 46 4.57 25.55 5.09
N VAL A 47 3.90 25.58 3.93
CA VAL A 47 3.07 24.46 3.45
C VAL A 47 3.94 23.24 3.14
N ILE A 48 5.09 23.43 2.52
CA ILE A 48 6.05 22.34 2.24
C ILE A 48 6.55 21.73 3.55
N ASN A 49 6.95 22.57 4.51
CA ASN A 49 7.40 22.11 5.83
C ASN A 49 6.28 21.39 6.59
N MET A 50 5.03 21.84 6.51
CA MET A 50 3.86 21.12 7.05
C MET A 50 3.74 19.71 6.46
N GLY A 51 3.95 19.55 5.15
CA GLY A 51 3.97 18.26 4.50
C GLY A 51 5.03 17.32 5.09
N PHE A 52 6.26 17.78 5.23
CA PHE A 52 7.35 16.97 5.82
C PHE A 52 7.09 16.65 7.30
N VAL A 53 6.65 17.61 8.09
CA VAL A 53 6.32 17.38 9.51
C VAL A 53 5.22 16.33 9.64
N ALA A 54 4.16 16.45 8.85
CA ALA A 54 3.06 15.47 8.84
C ALA A 54 3.55 14.09 8.41
N LEU A 55 4.38 13.99 7.37
CA LEU A 55 4.93 12.72 6.88
C LEU A 55 5.76 12.01 7.94
N ILE A 56 6.75 12.70 8.53
CA ILE A 56 7.63 12.12 9.54
C ILE A 56 6.82 11.70 10.78
N ALA A 57 5.94 12.58 11.26
CA ALA A 57 5.12 12.31 12.43
C ALA A 57 4.11 11.17 12.19
N SER A 58 3.58 11.04 10.96
CA SER A 58 2.72 9.91 10.59
C SER A 58 3.45 8.58 10.64
N VAL A 59 4.68 8.50 10.15
CA VAL A 59 5.48 7.26 10.21
C VAL A 59 5.80 6.89 11.66
N ILE A 60 6.22 7.86 12.46
CA ILE A 60 6.50 7.66 13.89
C ILE A 60 5.24 7.24 14.65
N GLY A 61 4.13 7.94 14.44
CA GLY A 61 2.85 7.64 15.08
C GLY A 61 2.31 6.27 14.71
N ALA A 62 2.38 5.89 13.43
CA ALA A 62 1.98 4.58 12.95
C ALA A 62 2.79 3.45 13.62
N ARG A 63 4.09 3.66 13.81
CA ARG A 63 4.95 2.70 14.49
C ARG A 63 4.68 2.61 15.98
N ILE A 64 4.57 3.75 16.66
CA ILE A 64 4.26 3.79 18.10
C ILE A 64 2.95 3.05 18.37
N PHE A 65 1.91 3.33 17.58
CA PHE A 65 0.60 2.71 17.78
C PHE A 65 0.64 1.20 17.55
N TYR A 66 1.35 0.74 16.51
CA TYR A 66 1.55 -0.67 16.25
C TYR A 66 2.30 -1.36 17.39
N VAL A 67 3.38 -0.76 17.91
CA VAL A 67 4.16 -1.32 19.01
C VAL A 67 3.32 -1.41 20.29
N LEU A 68 2.51 -0.39 20.58
CA LEU A 68 1.62 -0.40 21.76
C LEU A 68 0.51 -1.45 21.63
N HIS A 69 -0.10 -1.56 20.43
CA HIS A 69 -1.22 -2.48 20.19
C HIS A 69 -0.78 -3.95 20.25
N TYR A 70 0.35 -4.28 19.63
CA TYR A 70 0.85 -5.66 19.56
C TYR A 70 2.02 -5.93 20.50
N TRP A 71 2.08 -5.21 21.63
CA TRP A 71 3.20 -5.33 22.57
C TRP A 71 3.39 -6.77 23.05
N ASP A 72 2.32 -7.38 23.55
CA ASP A 72 2.37 -8.71 24.15
C ASP A 72 2.63 -9.83 23.14
N GLU A 73 2.16 -9.66 21.91
CA GLU A 73 2.29 -10.69 20.87
C GLU A 73 3.64 -10.64 20.15
N HIS A 74 4.19 -9.42 19.92
CA HIS A 74 5.33 -9.26 19.03
C HIS A 74 6.58 -8.68 19.71
N PHE A 75 6.47 -8.04 20.85
CA PHE A 75 7.57 -7.28 21.47
C PHE A 75 7.92 -7.74 22.86
N ALA A 76 7.01 -8.35 23.62
CA ALA A 76 7.30 -8.89 24.96
C ALA A 76 8.46 -9.90 24.89
N GLY A 77 9.51 -9.62 25.68
CA GLY A 77 10.72 -10.46 25.73
C GLY A 77 11.73 -10.22 24.60
N ARG A 78 11.46 -9.30 23.65
CA ARG A 78 12.43 -8.89 22.63
C ARG A 78 13.19 -7.63 23.02
N PRO A 79 14.41 -7.41 22.49
CA PRO A 79 15.16 -6.17 22.72
C PRO A 79 14.36 -4.95 22.24
N LEU A 80 14.40 -3.83 22.97
CA LEU A 80 13.70 -2.58 22.60
C LEU A 80 14.03 -2.08 21.19
N ARG A 81 15.21 -2.39 20.66
CA ARG A 81 15.57 -2.07 19.26
C ARG A 81 14.58 -2.65 18.23
N ALA A 82 13.92 -3.76 18.53
CA ALA A 82 12.92 -4.34 17.64
C ALA A 82 11.68 -3.44 17.46
N ALA A 83 11.36 -2.61 18.47
CA ALA A 83 10.29 -1.64 18.37
C ALA A 83 10.58 -0.52 17.34
N PHE A 84 11.86 -0.22 17.09
CA PHE A 84 12.29 0.83 16.14
C PHE A 84 12.56 0.29 14.73
N ASP A 85 12.53 -1.02 14.54
CA ASP A 85 12.73 -1.63 13.22
C ASP A 85 11.48 -1.52 12.36
N ILE A 86 11.42 -0.45 11.56
CA ILE A 86 10.33 -0.20 10.60
C ILE A 86 10.46 -1.03 9.32
N THR A 87 11.63 -1.63 9.07
CA THR A 87 11.91 -2.39 7.84
C THR A 87 11.23 -3.77 7.85
N ALA A 88 11.01 -4.32 9.03
CA ALA A 88 10.25 -5.55 9.24
C ALA A 88 8.72 -5.38 9.04
N GLY A 89 8.26 -4.16 8.70
CA GLY A 89 6.84 -3.85 8.58
C GLY A 89 6.19 -3.53 9.94
N GLY A 90 4.86 -3.63 10.01
CA GLY A 90 4.09 -3.32 11.22
C GLY A 90 3.94 -1.83 11.45
N MET A 91 2.96 -1.24 10.78
CA MET A 91 2.53 0.15 10.93
C MET A 91 1.01 0.21 10.98
N GLU A 92 0.45 1.00 11.87
CA GLU A 92 -0.99 1.09 12.05
C GLU A 92 -1.51 2.44 11.57
N PHE A 93 -2.57 2.39 10.74
CA PHE A 93 -3.11 3.58 10.08
C PHE A 93 -3.56 4.65 11.06
N TYR A 94 -4.29 4.27 12.12
CA TYR A 94 -4.82 5.23 13.09
C TYR A 94 -3.72 5.98 13.84
N GLY A 95 -2.64 5.29 14.20
CA GLY A 95 -1.47 5.93 14.80
C GLY A 95 -0.81 6.94 13.88
N GLY A 96 -0.70 6.60 12.59
CA GLY A 96 -0.18 7.50 11.57
C GLY A 96 -1.05 8.74 11.37
N PHE A 97 -2.36 8.56 11.31
CA PHE A 97 -3.31 9.67 11.17
C PHE A 97 -3.27 10.61 12.38
N ILE A 98 -3.37 10.07 13.59
CA ILE A 98 -3.34 10.86 14.84
C ILE A 98 -1.99 11.58 14.97
N GLY A 99 -0.88 10.88 14.77
CA GLY A 99 0.46 11.47 14.86
C GLY A 99 0.68 12.61 13.86
N GLY A 100 0.37 12.39 12.59
CA GLY A 100 0.51 13.38 11.53
C GLY A 100 -0.40 14.59 11.72
N PHE A 101 -1.67 14.38 12.05
CA PHE A 101 -2.62 15.46 12.27
C PHE A 101 -2.28 16.30 13.49
N THR A 102 -1.93 15.66 14.62
CA THR A 102 -1.53 16.36 15.84
C THR A 102 -0.26 17.17 15.61
N ALA A 103 0.76 16.60 14.97
CA ALA A 103 2.00 17.31 14.67
C ALA A 103 1.76 18.52 13.75
N LEU A 104 0.86 18.38 12.76
CA LEU A 104 0.45 19.46 11.87
C LEU A 104 -0.21 20.60 12.66
N LEU A 105 -1.16 20.30 13.54
CA LEU A 105 -1.82 21.31 14.38
C LEU A 105 -0.81 22.00 15.31
N VAL A 106 0.02 21.25 16.01
CA VAL A 106 1.06 21.80 16.88
C VAL A 106 2.01 22.70 16.10
N TYR A 107 2.45 22.26 14.93
CA TYR A 107 3.33 23.07 14.08
C TYR A 107 2.70 24.39 13.68
N MET A 108 1.42 24.39 13.27
CA MET A 108 0.70 25.62 12.93
C MET A 108 0.54 26.55 14.14
N LEU A 109 0.26 26.01 15.33
CA LEU A 109 0.17 26.77 16.58
C LEU A 109 1.51 27.40 16.96
N LEU A 110 2.60 26.65 16.89
CA LEU A 110 3.96 27.15 17.16
C LEU A 110 4.38 28.25 16.18
N LYS A 111 3.99 28.13 14.92
CA LYS A 111 4.22 29.16 13.88
C LYS A 111 3.25 30.34 13.98
N ARG A 112 2.25 30.28 14.89
CA ARG A 112 1.23 31.31 15.13
C ARG A 112 0.49 31.74 13.85
N VAL A 113 0.21 30.77 12.96
CA VAL A 113 -0.50 31.04 11.70
C VAL A 113 -1.99 30.72 11.81
N SER A 114 -2.78 31.24 10.88
CA SER A 114 -4.22 31.02 10.84
C SER A 114 -4.54 29.56 10.49
N LEU A 115 -4.95 28.77 11.50
CA LEU A 115 -5.37 27.37 11.30
C LEU A 115 -6.42 27.23 10.20
N ARG A 116 -7.45 28.08 10.21
CA ARG A 116 -8.53 28.02 9.23
C ARG A 116 -8.06 28.24 7.80
N LEU A 117 -7.13 29.19 7.58
CA LEU A 117 -6.58 29.44 6.27
C LEU A 117 -5.73 28.26 5.75
N TYR A 118 -4.81 27.78 6.58
CA TYR A 118 -3.91 26.71 6.17
C TYR A 118 -4.61 25.35 6.03
N LEU A 119 -5.59 25.04 6.85
CA LEU A 119 -6.45 23.86 6.67
C LEU A 119 -7.23 23.95 5.35
N ASP A 120 -7.75 25.11 4.99
CA ASP A 120 -8.40 25.32 3.68
C ASP A 120 -7.42 25.15 2.51
N ILE A 121 -6.16 25.58 2.66
CA ILE A 121 -5.11 25.38 1.66
C ILE A 121 -4.82 23.89 1.48
N LEU A 122 -4.82 23.11 2.56
CA LEU A 122 -4.47 21.71 2.54
C LEU A 122 -5.63 20.79 2.10
N ALA A 123 -6.89 21.16 2.40
CA ALA A 123 -8.05 20.29 2.20
C ALA A 123 -8.21 19.72 0.77
N PRO A 124 -8.11 20.50 -0.33
CA PRO A 124 -8.17 19.93 -1.68
C PRO A 124 -7.00 19.01 -1.99
N SER A 125 -5.80 19.31 -1.46
CA SER A 125 -4.62 18.46 -1.65
C SER A 125 -4.70 17.15 -0.89
N LEU A 126 -5.33 17.16 0.28
CA LEU A 126 -5.59 15.94 1.04
C LEU A 126 -6.49 14.98 0.23
N MET A 127 -7.55 15.52 -0.39
CA MET A 127 -8.44 14.71 -1.24
C MET A 127 -7.75 14.20 -2.51
N PHE A 128 -6.89 15.00 -3.12
CA PHE A 128 -6.04 14.54 -4.22
C PHE A 128 -5.14 13.39 -3.79
N GLY A 129 -4.43 13.54 -2.67
CA GLY A 129 -3.60 12.49 -2.10
C GLY A 129 -4.38 11.20 -1.79
N MET A 130 -5.59 11.34 -1.24
CA MET A 130 -6.49 10.22 -0.98
C MET A 130 -6.89 9.51 -2.28
N GLY A 131 -7.27 10.25 -3.32
CA GLY A 131 -7.60 9.67 -4.63
C GLY A 131 -6.42 8.87 -5.21
N MET A 132 -5.20 9.41 -5.16
CA MET A 132 -4.00 8.71 -5.61
C MET A 132 -3.69 7.46 -4.76
N ALA A 133 -3.85 7.54 -3.43
CA ALA A 133 -3.68 6.40 -2.54
C ALA A 133 -4.67 5.26 -2.88
N ARG A 134 -5.90 5.58 -3.29
CA ARG A 134 -6.90 4.59 -3.70
C ARG A 134 -6.54 3.88 -5.01
N ILE A 135 -5.91 4.59 -5.96
CA ILE A 135 -5.30 3.94 -7.13
C ILE A 135 -4.20 2.96 -6.66
N GLY A 136 -3.40 3.37 -5.68
CA GLY A 136 -2.40 2.50 -5.06
C GLY A 136 -3.00 1.24 -4.44
N CYS A 137 -4.12 1.37 -3.70
CA CYS A 137 -4.88 0.22 -3.16
C CYS A 137 -5.34 -0.73 -4.27
N PHE A 138 -5.82 -0.18 -5.39
CA PHE A 138 -6.22 -0.97 -6.54
C PHE A 138 -5.05 -1.77 -7.15
N LEU A 139 -3.90 -1.12 -7.34
CA LEU A 139 -2.68 -1.78 -7.83
C LEU A 139 -2.17 -2.87 -6.88
N ASN A 140 -2.35 -2.68 -5.58
CA ASN A 140 -1.96 -3.64 -4.54
C ASN A 140 -2.98 -4.77 -4.35
N GLY A 141 -4.24 -4.58 -4.79
CA GLY A 141 -5.31 -5.56 -4.62
C GLY A 141 -5.92 -5.62 -3.21
N CYS A 142 -5.90 -4.51 -2.44
CA CYS A 142 -6.53 -4.39 -1.12
C CYS A 142 -7.75 -3.46 -1.17
N CYS A 143 -8.59 -3.49 -0.12
CA CYS A 143 -9.77 -2.62 0.04
C CYS A 143 -10.81 -2.77 -1.08
N TRP A 144 -11.08 -3.99 -1.50
CA TRP A 144 -12.09 -4.32 -2.53
C TRP A 144 -13.51 -4.26 -1.97
N GLY A 145 -14.49 -4.30 -2.86
CA GLY A 145 -15.91 -4.36 -2.52
C GLY A 145 -16.46 -5.79 -2.54
N ALA A 146 -17.75 -5.92 -2.31
CA ALA A 146 -18.47 -7.20 -2.31
C ALA A 146 -18.33 -7.93 -3.65
N VAL A 147 -18.43 -9.25 -3.61
CA VAL A 147 -18.55 -10.10 -4.79
C VAL A 147 -19.79 -9.69 -5.58
N CYS A 148 -19.66 -9.60 -6.89
CA CYS A 148 -20.74 -9.17 -7.77
C CYS A 148 -20.78 -9.99 -9.05
N ASP A 149 -21.92 -9.94 -9.73
CA ASP A 149 -22.12 -10.58 -11.02
C ASP A 149 -21.54 -9.72 -12.14
N PRO A 150 -20.55 -10.20 -12.91
CA PRO A 150 -19.98 -9.45 -14.04
C PRO A 150 -20.97 -9.12 -15.16
N GLN A 151 -22.11 -9.84 -15.24
CA GLN A 151 -23.17 -9.54 -16.20
C GLN A 151 -23.93 -8.27 -15.81
N GLN A 152 -24.11 -8.04 -14.51
CA GLN A 152 -24.77 -6.85 -13.99
C GLN A 152 -23.81 -5.68 -13.83
N ILE A 153 -22.54 -5.97 -13.50
CA ILE A 153 -21.47 -4.98 -13.27
C ILE A 153 -20.34 -5.24 -14.27
N PRO A 154 -20.43 -4.70 -15.49
CA PRO A 154 -19.43 -4.97 -16.55
C PRO A 154 -18.01 -4.52 -16.23
N TRP A 155 -17.84 -3.59 -15.27
CA TRP A 155 -16.55 -3.10 -14.80
C TRP A 155 -16.08 -3.80 -13.52
N ALA A 156 -16.71 -4.88 -13.10
CA ALA A 156 -16.25 -5.73 -12.02
C ALA A 156 -14.82 -6.25 -12.30
N VAL A 157 -14.02 -6.37 -11.27
CA VAL A 157 -12.61 -6.75 -11.39
C VAL A 157 -12.34 -8.05 -10.66
N ARG A 158 -11.53 -8.91 -11.29
CA ARG A 158 -10.97 -10.11 -10.67
C ARG A 158 -9.51 -9.87 -10.32
N PHE A 159 -9.17 -10.16 -9.08
CA PHE A 159 -7.78 -10.02 -8.59
C PHE A 159 -7.00 -11.29 -8.86
N PRO A 160 -5.70 -11.18 -9.18
CA PRO A 160 -4.87 -12.35 -9.46
C PRO A 160 -4.60 -13.14 -8.19
N TYR A 161 -4.12 -14.39 -8.38
CA TYR A 161 -3.62 -15.25 -7.33
C TYR A 161 -2.63 -14.53 -6.40
N ALA A 162 -2.64 -14.89 -5.11
CA ALA A 162 -1.80 -14.31 -4.05
C ALA A 162 -1.95 -12.78 -3.86
N SER A 163 -3.00 -12.16 -4.39
CA SER A 163 -3.40 -10.81 -3.98
C SER A 163 -4.07 -10.86 -2.61
N PRO A 164 -4.10 -9.74 -1.84
CA PRO A 164 -4.84 -9.69 -0.57
C PRO A 164 -6.31 -10.13 -0.70
N ALA A 165 -6.97 -9.80 -1.82
CA ALA A 165 -8.32 -10.25 -2.11
C ALA A 165 -8.40 -11.78 -2.30
N ALA A 166 -7.41 -12.37 -2.96
CA ALA A 166 -7.35 -13.82 -3.17
C ALA A 166 -7.15 -14.57 -1.86
N TYR A 167 -6.26 -14.07 -0.99
CA TYR A 167 -6.07 -14.63 0.36
C TYR A 167 -7.38 -14.60 1.15
N ARG A 168 -8.07 -13.48 1.18
CA ARG A 168 -9.29 -13.33 1.97
C ARG A 168 -10.41 -14.23 1.45
N GLN A 169 -10.66 -14.26 0.14
CA GLN A 169 -11.68 -15.13 -0.43
C GLN A 169 -11.36 -16.63 -0.23
N TRP A 170 -10.07 -16.98 -0.19
CA TRP A 170 -9.65 -18.35 0.12
C TRP A 170 -9.82 -18.69 1.61
N GLU A 171 -9.45 -17.80 2.54
CA GLU A 171 -9.67 -17.97 3.97
C GLU A 171 -11.15 -18.11 4.32
N GLU A 172 -12.01 -17.31 3.67
CA GLU A 172 -13.45 -17.36 3.80
C GLU A 172 -14.09 -18.55 3.05
N ARG A 173 -13.28 -19.38 2.37
CA ARG A 173 -13.71 -20.54 1.56
C ARG A 173 -14.67 -20.18 0.43
N VAL A 174 -14.64 -18.94 -0.05
CA VAL A 174 -15.39 -18.46 -1.21
C VAL A 174 -14.79 -19.02 -2.50
N ILE A 175 -13.45 -19.13 -2.54
CA ILE A 175 -12.69 -19.76 -3.63
C ILE A 175 -11.82 -20.89 -3.09
N THR A 176 -11.50 -21.85 -3.95
CA THR A 176 -10.56 -22.94 -3.64
C THR A 176 -9.41 -22.92 -4.61
N TYR A 177 -8.20 -23.14 -4.10
CA TYR A 177 -7.01 -23.29 -4.92
C TYR A 177 -6.56 -24.76 -4.97
N PRO A 178 -5.91 -25.18 -6.08
CA PRO A 178 -5.26 -26.47 -6.13
C PRO A 178 -4.21 -26.62 -5.03
N ALA A 179 -4.05 -27.86 -4.55
CA ALA A 179 -3.14 -28.17 -3.46
C ALA A 179 -1.69 -27.75 -3.74
N GLU A 180 -1.29 -27.69 -5.02
CA GLU A 180 0.04 -27.29 -5.48
C GLU A 180 0.35 -25.82 -5.22
N LEU A 181 -0.66 -25.00 -4.96
CA LEU A 181 -0.55 -23.58 -4.67
C LEU A 181 -0.69 -23.24 -3.19
N ILE A 182 -0.84 -24.27 -2.33
CA ILE A 182 -1.04 -24.12 -0.89
C ILE A 182 0.13 -24.74 -0.14
N THR A 183 0.74 -23.99 0.76
CA THR A 183 1.71 -24.47 1.74
C THR A 183 1.00 -24.77 3.05
N THR A 184 1.22 -25.96 3.60
CA THR A 184 0.73 -26.33 4.93
C THR A 184 1.94 -26.44 5.89
N TYR A 185 1.89 -25.71 6.99
CA TYR A 185 2.93 -25.70 8.00
C TYR A 185 2.75 -26.82 9.03
N PHE A 186 3.78 -27.09 9.85
CA PHE A 186 3.75 -28.15 10.86
C PHE A 186 2.70 -27.95 11.95
N ASP A 187 2.32 -26.73 12.23
CA ASP A 187 1.25 -26.36 13.19
C ASP A 187 -0.16 -26.59 12.62
N GLY A 188 -0.26 -27.03 11.36
CA GLY A 188 -1.53 -27.26 10.67
C GLY A 188 -2.09 -26.00 9.97
N SER A 189 -1.48 -24.84 10.16
CA SER A 189 -1.84 -23.64 9.39
C SER A 189 -1.51 -23.82 7.91
N ALA A 190 -2.24 -23.13 7.05
CA ALA A 190 -2.02 -23.15 5.61
C ALA A 190 -1.94 -21.72 5.06
N SER A 191 -1.19 -21.54 3.98
CA SER A 191 -1.04 -20.26 3.29
C SER A 191 -0.94 -20.49 1.79
N LEU A 192 -1.29 -19.47 0.99
CA LEU A 192 -0.99 -19.48 -0.44
C LEU A 192 0.50 -19.21 -0.64
N ILE A 193 1.13 -19.92 -1.56
CA ILE A 193 2.55 -19.73 -1.87
C ILE A 193 2.72 -18.40 -2.60
N PRO A 194 3.49 -17.42 -2.09
CA PRO A 194 3.76 -16.18 -2.80
C PRO A 194 4.44 -16.44 -4.15
N ARG A 195 4.07 -15.66 -5.19
CA ARG A 195 4.62 -15.86 -6.55
C ARG A 195 6.13 -15.69 -6.63
N ASP A 196 6.71 -14.80 -5.84
CA ASP A 196 8.15 -14.60 -5.73
C ASP A 196 8.87 -15.79 -5.11
N GLU A 197 8.18 -16.60 -4.32
CA GLU A 197 8.72 -17.84 -3.74
C GLU A 197 8.72 -19.03 -4.71
N PHE A 198 7.94 -19.00 -5.80
CA PHE A 198 7.91 -20.08 -6.78
C PHE A 198 9.30 -20.42 -7.33
N ALA A 199 10.14 -19.41 -7.53
CA ALA A 199 11.52 -19.61 -7.95
C ALA A 199 12.46 -19.90 -6.77
N ALA A 200 12.24 -19.26 -5.61
CA ALA A 200 13.11 -19.36 -4.46
C ALA A 200 13.00 -20.72 -3.74
N SER A 201 11.77 -21.20 -3.52
CA SER A 201 11.53 -22.46 -2.80
C SER A 201 12.14 -23.70 -3.48
N ALA A 202 12.16 -23.71 -4.82
CA ALA A 202 12.74 -24.81 -5.59
C ALA A 202 14.21 -24.59 -6.01
N ALA A 203 14.77 -23.39 -5.82
CA ALA A 203 16.12 -23.05 -6.28
C ALA A 203 17.23 -23.95 -5.66
N PRO A 204 17.24 -24.23 -4.33
CA PRO A 204 18.25 -25.11 -3.74
C PRO A 204 18.17 -26.54 -4.27
N ALA A 205 16.96 -27.11 -4.39
CA ALA A 205 16.75 -28.45 -4.91
C ALA A 205 17.17 -28.57 -6.38
N ARG A 206 16.83 -27.55 -7.20
CA ARG A 206 17.25 -27.50 -8.62
C ARG A 206 18.74 -27.33 -8.79
N ALA A 207 19.40 -26.52 -7.97
CA ALA A 207 20.85 -26.40 -7.98
C ALA A 207 21.53 -27.73 -7.62
N ALA A 208 21.01 -28.44 -6.61
CA ALA A 208 21.48 -29.74 -6.23
C ALA A 208 21.23 -30.80 -7.33
N GLN A 209 20.07 -30.78 -7.97
CA GLN A 209 19.73 -31.61 -9.12
C GLN A 209 20.66 -31.38 -10.31
N ALA A 210 20.93 -30.11 -10.67
CA ALA A 210 21.85 -29.77 -11.74
C ALA A 210 23.28 -30.20 -11.45
N ASN A 211 23.71 -30.15 -10.19
CA ASN A 211 25.01 -30.67 -9.77
C ASN A 211 25.07 -32.19 -9.90
N TYR A 212 24.02 -32.90 -9.52
CA TYR A 212 23.92 -34.36 -9.73
C TYR A 212 23.97 -34.71 -11.21
N ALA A 213 23.21 -34.05 -12.06
CA ALA A 213 23.18 -34.26 -13.50
C ALA A 213 24.60 -34.12 -14.11
N ARG A 214 25.33 -33.08 -13.75
CA ARG A 214 26.72 -32.85 -14.20
C ARG A 214 27.66 -33.94 -13.72
N ALA A 215 27.56 -34.34 -12.47
CA ALA A 215 28.40 -35.41 -11.91
C ALA A 215 28.08 -36.79 -12.56
N TYR A 216 26.81 -37.04 -12.86
CA TYR A 216 26.37 -38.24 -13.57
C TYR A 216 26.92 -38.26 -15.01
N GLU A 217 26.79 -37.15 -15.75
CA GLU A 217 27.31 -37.05 -17.12
C GLU A 217 28.84 -37.21 -17.20
N ALA A 218 29.57 -36.63 -16.23
CA ALA A 218 31.02 -36.81 -16.12
C ALA A 218 31.40 -38.28 -15.91
N TYR A 219 30.68 -38.98 -15.01
CA TYR A 219 30.89 -40.42 -14.76
C TYR A 219 30.59 -41.26 -16.01
N GLU A 220 29.46 -41.07 -16.68
CA GLU A 220 29.09 -41.81 -17.89
C GLU A 220 30.06 -41.55 -19.04
N THR A 221 30.48 -40.30 -19.20
CA THR A 221 31.47 -39.93 -20.23
C THR A 221 32.82 -40.64 -20.00
N ALA A 222 33.29 -40.71 -18.75
CA ALA A 222 34.51 -41.41 -18.40
C ALA A 222 34.37 -42.93 -18.58
N ARG A 223 33.22 -43.47 -18.24
CA ARG A 223 32.90 -44.90 -18.42
C ARG A 223 32.92 -45.30 -19.91
N VAL A 224 32.27 -44.51 -20.76
CA VAL A 224 32.24 -44.73 -22.22
C VAL A 224 33.62 -44.60 -22.85
N LYS A 225 34.47 -43.71 -22.30
CA LYS A 225 35.85 -43.51 -22.76
C LYS A 225 36.85 -44.54 -22.19
N HIS A 226 36.38 -45.55 -21.48
CA HIS A 226 37.22 -46.58 -20.83
C HIS A 226 38.31 -46.01 -19.92
N ALA A 227 37.97 -45.02 -19.10
CA ALA A 227 38.88 -44.46 -18.12
C ALA A 227 39.32 -45.54 -17.10
N ASP A 228 40.46 -45.34 -16.47
CA ASP A 228 41.00 -46.25 -15.46
C ASP A 228 40.07 -46.37 -14.23
N ASP A 229 40.17 -47.51 -13.54
CA ASP A 229 39.32 -47.85 -12.40
C ASP A 229 39.39 -46.82 -11.26
N ALA A 230 40.55 -46.21 -11.02
CA ALA A 230 40.73 -45.19 -9.99
C ALA A 230 39.94 -43.92 -10.32
N THR A 231 39.97 -43.48 -11.59
CA THR A 231 39.18 -42.35 -12.09
C THR A 231 37.68 -42.62 -12.02
N LEU A 232 37.23 -43.80 -12.44
CA LEU A 232 35.83 -44.20 -12.36
C LEU A 232 35.36 -44.28 -10.90
N ALA A 233 36.16 -44.81 -9.97
CA ALA A 233 35.80 -44.83 -8.56
C ALA A 233 35.66 -43.42 -7.95
N SER A 234 36.56 -42.51 -8.32
CA SER A 234 36.48 -41.11 -7.85
C SER A 234 35.23 -40.37 -8.36
N LEU A 235 34.90 -40.55 -9.63
CA LEU A 235 33.71 -39.95 -10.25
C LEU A 235 32.42 -40.59 -9.74
N ALA A 236 32.40 -41.89 -9.48
CA ALA A 236 31.26 -42.56 -8.84
C ALA A 236 30.99 -41.99 -7.44
N LYS A 237 32.05 -41.78 -6.63
CA LYS A 237 31.94 -41.15 -5.31
C LYS A 237 31.39 -39.72 -5.39
N ALA A 238 31.87 -38.93 -6.36
CA ALA A 238 31.39 -37.57 -6.57
C ALA A 238 29.89 -37.55 -7.00
N ARG A 239 29.49 -38.44 -7.91
CA ARG A 239 28.10 -38.61 -8.35
C ARG A 239 27.20 -39.00 -7.17
N ASP A 240 27.60 -39.95 -6.35
CA ASP A 240 26.81 -40.47 -5.24
C ASP A 240 26.67 -39.37 -4.12
N ALA A 241 27.74 -38.60 -3.89
CA ALA A 241 27.70 -37.45 -2.98
C ALA A 241 26.74 -36.35 -3.48
N ALA A 242 26.77 -36.06 -4.77
CA ALA A 242 25.86 -35.10 -5.38
C ALA A 242 24.39 -35.56 -5.35
N ARG A 243 24.17 -36.88 -5.56
CA ARG A 243 22.85 -37.54 -5.43
C ARG A 243 22.31 -37.41 -4.01
N LYS A 244 23.15 -37.70 -3.02
CA LYS A 244 22.77 -37.61 -1.61
C LYS A 244 22.40 -36.14 -1.25
N LYS A 245 23.23 -35.20 -1.65
CA LYS A 245 22.95 -33.77 -1.41
C LYS A 245 21.62 -33.33 -2.03
N TRP A 246 21.31 -33.78 -3.26
CA TRP A 246 20.02 -33.50 -3.89
C TRP A 246 18.86 -34.13 -3.11
N GLN A 247 18.97 -35.37 -2.66
CA GLN A 247 17.97 -36.07 -1.85
C GLN A 247 17.77 -35.40 -0.49
N ASP A 248 18.86 -34.98 0.19
CA ASP A 248 18.81 -34.32 1.49
C ASP A 248 18.13 -32.92 1.34
N THR A 249 18.52 -32.14 0.34
CA THR A 249 17.93 -30.83 0.07
C THR A 249 16.45 -30.94 -0.29
N SER A 250 16.08 -31.91 -1.12
CA SER A 250 14.68 -32.15 -1.50
C SER A 250 13.84 -32.62 -0.30
N SER A 251 14.41 -33.46 0.58
CA SER A 251 13.71 -33.96 1.76
C SER A 251 13.64 -32.91 2.89
N GLU A 252 14.59 -31.98 3.00
CA GLU A 252 14.54 -30.86 3.94
C GLU A 252 13.44 -29.87 3.55
N ILE A 253 13.33 -29.56 2.26
CA ILE A 253 12.27 -28.76 1.71
C ILE A 253 10.92 -29.46 1.90
N ALA A 254 10.81 -30.75 1.62
CA ALA A 254 9.59 -31.54 1.83
C ALA A 254 9.20 -31.68 3.32
N ARG A 255 10.15 -31.59 4.26
CA ARG A 255 9.86 -31.54 5.70
C ARG A 255 9.38 -30.18 6.16
N SER A 256 9.87 -29.11 5.57
CA SER A 256 9.38 -27.75 5.86
C SER A 256 7.99 -27.49 5.29
N VAL A 257 7.59 -28.25 4.25
CA VAL A 257 6.29 -28.14 3.58
C VAL A 257 5.63 -29.53 3.56
N LYS A 258 4.45 -29.66 4.15
CA LYS A 258 3.71 -30.93 4.25
C LYS A 258 3.28 -31.51 2.89
N GLN A 259 3.59 -30.84 1.79
CA GLN A 259 3.05 -31.14 0.47
C GLN A 259 4.17 -31.34 -0.58
N GLU A 260 4.44 -32.59 -0.94
CA GLU A 260 5.40 -32.96 -1.99
C GLU A 260 5.07 -32.44 -3.38
N SER A 261 3.78 -32.13 -3.65
CA SER A 261 3.28 -31.78 -4.98
C SER A 261 3.81 -30.43 -5.51
N THR A 262 4.04 -29.45 -4.64
CA THR A 262 4.50 -28.09 -5.04
C THR A 262 5.90 -28.11 -5.64
N TYR A 263 6.75 -29.04 -5.22
CA TYR A 263 8.13 -29.17 -5.74
C TYR A 263 8.24 -30.01 -7.00
N ALA A 264 7.20 -30.77 -7.33
CA ALA A 264 7.13 -31.52 -8.57
C ALA A 264 6.93 -30.63 -9.80
N MET A 265 6.43 -29.42 -9.61
CA MET A 265 6.15 -28.48 -10.69
C MET A 265 7.33 -27.54 -10.96
N SER A 266 7.60 -27.27 -12.24
CA SER A 266 8.54 -26.21 -12.63
C SER A 266 7.97 -24.83 -12.33
N PRO A 267 8.80 -23.78 -12.10
CA PRO A 267 8.31 -22.42 -11.93
C PRO A 267 7.44 -21.94 -13.10
N ALA A 268 7.76 -22.33 -14.33
CA ALA A 268 6.97 -22.02 -15.50
C ALA A 268 5.58 -22.66 -15.45
N ALA A 269 5.48 -23.90 -14.96
CA ALA A 269 4.21 -24.60 -14.79
C ALA A 269 3.37 -23.97 -13.66
N LEU A 270 4.00 -23.56 -12.54
CA LEU A 270 3.32 -22.80 -11.48
C LEU A 270 2.82 -21.46 -11.98
N GLU A 271 3.65 -20.71 -12.73
CA GLU A 271 3.24 -19.44 -13.32
C GLU A 271 2.09 -19.61 -14.33
N ALA A 272 2.11 -20.65 -15.15
CA ALA A 272 1.00 -20.95 -16.04
C ALA A 272 -0.30 -21.25 -15.26
N ARG A 273 -0.17 -21.98 -14.14
CA ARG A 273 -1.30 -22.33 -13.27
C ARG A 273 -1.94 -21.10 -12.65
N VAL A 274 -1.16 -20.17 -12.09
CA VAL A 274 -1.67 -18.95 -11.44
C VAL A 274 -2.14 -17.88 -12.43
N SER A 275 -1.66 -17.92 -13.66
CA SER A 275 -2.10 -17.03 -14.74
C SER A 275 -3.43 -17.47 -15.34
N ALA A 276 -3.87 -18.72 -15.09
CA ALA A 276 -5.17 -19.20 -15.53
C ALA A 276 -6.31 -18.40 -14.88
N GLU A 277 -7.37 -18.13 -15.62
CA GLU A 277 -8.53 -17.37 -15.12
C GLU A 277 -9.18 -18.02 -13.89
N ALA A 278 -9.14 -19.34 -13.80
CA ALA A 278 -9.64 -20.12 -12.66
C ALA A 278 -8.87 -19.85 -11.34
N SER A 279 -7.66 -19.27 -11.42
CA SER A 279 -6.85 -18.91 -10.26
C SER A 279 -7.06 -17.45 -9.79
N HIS A 280 -7.96 -16.70 -10.44
CA HIS A 280 -8.34 -15.35 -10.04
C HIS A 280 -9.49 -15.40 -9.03
N THR A 281 -9.65 -14.32 -8.29
CA THR A 281 -10.80 -14.14 -7.37
C THR A 281 -12.12 -14.15 -8.12
N HIS A 282 -13.23 -14.35 -7.40
CA HIS A 282 -14.53 -13.94 -7.91
C HIS A 282 -14.51 -12.46 -8.27
N ALA A 283 -15.36 -12.07 -9.20
CA ALA A 283 -15.52 -10.67 -9.58
C ALA A 283 -16.04 -9.85 -8.39
N VAL A 284 -15.43 -8.71 -8.14
CA VAL A 284 -15.77 -7.81 -7.04
C VAL A 284 -15.95 -6.38 -7.52
N HIS A 285 -16.69 -5.58 -6.78
CA HIS A 285 -16.77 -4.14 -7.00
C HIS A 285 -15.38 -3.49 -6.81
N PRO A 286 -14.85 -2.74 -7.79
CA PRO A 286 -13.59 -2.00 -7.65
C PRO A 286 -13.78 -0.72 -6.82
N VAL A 287 -14.16 -0.86 -5.54
CA VAL A 287 -14.45 0.27 -4.63
C VAL A 287 -13.27 1.22 -4.53
N GLN A 288 -12.05 0.72 -4.73
CA GLN A 288 -10.85 1.57 -4.78
C GLN A 288 -10.93 2.62 -5.90
N LEU A 289 -11.45 2.24 -7.07
CA LEU A 289 -11.60 3.17 -8.20
C LEU A 289 -12.75 4.15 -7.96
N TYR A 290 -13.84 3.70 -7.31
CA TYR A 290 -14.94 4.60 -6.90
C TYR A 290 -14.40 5.65 -5.92
N ALA A 291 -13.74 5.20 -4.85
CA ALA A 291 -13.13 6.07 -3.85
C ALA A 291 -12.05 7.01 -4.44
N SER A 292 -11.31 6.56 -5.46
CA SER A 292 -10.35 7.40 -6.17
C SER A 292 -11.05 8.52 -6.94
N LEU A 293 -12.08 8.17 -7.71
CA LEU A 293 -12.87 9.12 -8.49
C LEU A 293 -13.51 10.16 -7.58
N ASP A 294 -14.15 9.71 -6.50
CA ASP A 294 -14.79 10.55 -5.50
C ASP A 294 -13.78 11.52 -4.85
N GLY A 295 -12.63 11.00 -4.43
CA GLY A 295 -11.56 11.82 -3.86
C GLY A 295 -11.04 12.89 -4.83
N LEU A 296 -10.83 12.54 -6.10
CA LEU A 296 -10.35 13.47 -7.13
C LEU A 296 -11.42 14.51 -7.49
N LEU A 297 -12.69 14.11 -7.63
CA LEU A 297 -13.79 15.04 -7.89
C LEU A 297 -13.98 16.01 -6.72
N LEU A 298 -13.92 15.51 -5.48
CA LEU A 298 -14.00 16.36 -4.29
C LEU A 298 -12.79 17.30 -4.21
N ALA A 299 -11.58 16.86 -4.56
CA ALA A 299 -10.40 17.72 -4.62
C ALA A 299 -10.61 18.90 -5.60
N ILE A 300 -11.16 18.62 -6.78
CA ILE A 300 -11.48 19.64 -7.80
C ILE A 300 -12.55 20.61 -7.29
N LEU A 301 -13.64 20.08 -6.72
CA LEU A 301 -14.74 20.88 -6.16
C LEU A 301 -14.24 21.81 -5.05
N LEU A 302 -13.53 21.27 -4.08
CA LEU A 302 -12.97 22.04 -2.97
C LEU A 302 -11.98 23.11 -3.46
N ASN A 303 -11.17 22.78 -4.48
CA ASN A 303 -10.26 23.75 -5.09
C ASN A 303 -11.00 24.88 -5.83
N ALA A 304 -12.12 24.58 -6.50
CA ALA A 304 -12.95 25.57 -7.15
C ALA A 304 -13.61 26.52 -6.13
N ILE A 305 -14.09 25.98 -5.02
CA ILE A 305 -14.70 26.74 -3.92
C ILE A 305 -13.63 27.54 -3.18
N PHE A 306 -12.41 27.03 -3.05
CA PHE A 306 -11.31 27.71 -2.35
C PHE A 306 -11.10 29.14 -2.83
N PHE A 307 -11.16 29.39 -4.12
CA PHE A 307 -10.95 30.71 -4.70
C PHE A 307 -12.22 31.62 -4.66
N ARG A 308 -13.38 31.07 -4.32
CA ARG A 308 -14.65 31.79 -4.24
C ARG A 308 -15.15 32.01 -2.81
N ARG A 309 -14.47 31.40 -1.81
CA ARG A 309 -14.88 31.46 -0.41
C ARG A 309 -14.81 32.89 0.16
N LYS A 310 -15.79 33.23 0.96
CA LYS A 310 -15.81 34.50 1.70
C LYS A 310 -15.19 34.40 3.09
N GLN A 311 -15.10 33.20 3.65
CA GLN A 311 -14.63 32.93 5.00
C GLN A 311 -13.56 31.83 4.98
N HIS A 312 -12.52 32.00 5.82
CA HIS A 312 -11.52 30.92 6.06
C HIS A 312 -12.15 29.84 6.93
N GLY A 313 -11.88 28.58 6.60
CA GLY A 313 -12.46 27.38 7.23
C GLY A 313 -13.61 26.78 6.43
N LEU A 314 -14.16 27.50 5.44
CA LEU A 314 -15.28 27.00 4.64
C LEU A 314 -14.93 25.71 3.87
N VAL A 315 -13.75 25.70 3.24
CA VAL A 315 -13.32 24.55 2.42
C VAL A 315 -13.08 23.32 3.31
N THR A 316 -12.50 23.54 4.47
CA THR A 316 -12.30 22.49 5.48
C THR A 316 -13.64 21.96 6.02
N GLY A 317 -14.58 22.86 6.30
CA GLY A 317 -15.92 22.45 6.72
C GLY A 317 -16.67 21.65 5.66
N LEU A 318 -16.54 22.03 4.38
CA LEU A 318 -17.10 21.25 3.27
C LEU A 318 -16.42 19.91 3.09
N LEU A 319 -15.11 19.81 3.33
CA LEU A 319 -14.41 18.53 3.39
C LEU A 319 -15.03 17.62 4.46
N PHE A 320 -15.24 18.13 5.68
CA PHE A 320 -15.84 17.41 6.79
C PHE A 320 -17.33 17.09 6.58
N LEU A 321 -17.97 17.73 5.61
CA LEU A 321 -19.35 17.42 5.21
C LEU A 321 -19.39 16.32 4.13
N PHE A 322 -18.66 16.50 3.04
CA PHE A 322 -18.78 15.62 1.86
C PHE A 322 -17.99 14.32 2.01
N TYR A 323 -16.77 14.37 2.52
CA TYR A 323 -15.94 13.17 2.62
C TYR A 323 -16.58 12.06 3.49
N PRO A 324 -17.16 12.34 4.67
CA PRO A 324 -17.82 11.31 5.46
C PRO A 324 -19.02 10.66 4.77
N ILE A 325 -19.77 11.43 3.99
CA ILE A 325 -20.91 10.89 3.21
C ILE A 325 -20.38 9.88 2.18
N MET A 326 -19.37 10.26 1.39
CA MET A 326 -18.75 9.40 0.39
C MET A 326 -18.18 8.15 1.06
N ARG A 327 -17.43 8.33 2.15
CA ARG A 327 -16.82 7.22 2.88
C ARG A 327 -17.85 6.27 3.49
N PHE A 328 -18.97 6.78 3.98
CA PHE A 328 -20.07 5.96 4.49
C PHE A 328 -20.70 5.12 3.37
N CYS A 329 -20.97 5.72 2.21
CA CYS A 329 -21.52 5.01 1.05
C CYS A 329 -20.55 3.95 0.49
N GLU A 330 -19.24 4.26 0.41
CA GLU A 330 -18.23 3.28 0.01
C GLU A 330 -18.23 2.06 0.94
N GLU A 331 -18.38 2.27 2.25
CA GLU A 331 -18.35 1.21 3.24
C GLU A 331 -19.53 0.24 3.13
N VAL A 332 -20.68 0.70 2.64
CA VAL A 332 -21.85 -0.18 2.39
C VAL A 332 -21.53 -1.24 1.32
N ILE A 333 -20.69 -0.89 0.34
CA ILE A 333 -20.29 -1.80 -0.75
C ILE A 333 -19.10 -2.67 -0.36
N ARG A 334 -18.38 -2.32 0.70
CA ARG A 334 -17.21 -3.09 1.19
C ARG A 334 -17.66 -4.31 1.99
N SER A 335 -16.96 -5.42 1.79
CA SER A 335 -17.19 -6.67 2.53
C SER A 335 -16.02 -7.07 3.42
N ASP A 336 -14.92 -6.30 3.40
CA ASP A 336 -13.67 -6.64 4.10
C ASP A 336 -13.59 -6.08 5.54
N ASN A 337 -14.60 -5.30 5.99
CA ASN A 337 -14.64 -4.73 7.33
C ASN A 337 -15.76 -5.34 8.17
N PRO A 338 -15.50 -5.75 9.41
CA PRO A 338 -16.50 -6.27 10.33
C PRO A 338 -17.45 -5.15 10.81
N HIS A 339 -18.72 -5.53 11.10
CA HIS A 339 -19.76 -4.64 11.63
C HIS A 339 -19.78 -4.73 13.16
N ASP A 340 -18.74 -4.24 13.82
CA ASP A 340 -18.52 -4.48 15.27
C ASP A 340 -19.11 -3.40 16.18
N VAL A 341 -19.52 -2.24 15.62
CA VAL A 341 -19.99 -1.09 16.42
C VAL A 341 -21.49 -0.84 16.16
N ILE A 342 -22.35 -1.43 17.00
CA ILE A 342 -23.82 -1.21 16.95
C ILE A 342 -24.39 -1.45 15.51
N GLY A 343 -23.88 -2.48 14.81
CA GLY A 343 -24.29 -2.80 13.45
C GLY A 343 -23.65 -1.94 12.35
N PHE A 344 -22.73 -1.04 12.71
CA PHE A 344 -21.92 -0.26 11.76
C PHE A 344 -20.46 -0.72 11.80
N THR A 345 -19.74 -0.46 10.72
CA THR A 345 -18.29 -0.56 10.76
C THR A 345 -17.69 0.63 11.53
N ILE A 346 -16.48 0.47 12.05
CA ILE A 346 -15.75 1.58 12.71
C ILE A 346 -15.65 2.80 11.80
N SER A 347 -15.44 2.58 10.49
CA SER A 347 -15.37 3.66 9.49
C SER A 347 -16.68 4.43 9.34
N GLN A 348 -17.82 3.72 9.38
CA GLN A 348 -19.15 4.35 9.32
C GLN A 348 -19.42 5.18 10.57
N PHE A 349 -19.10 4.63 11.75
CA PHE A 349 -19.28 5.36 13.01
C PHE A 349 -18.43 6.64 13.06
N ILE A 350 -17.16 6.57 12.66
CA ILE A 350 -16.29 7.74 12.57
C ILE A 350 -16.83 8.75 11.54
N SER A 351 -17.37 8.27 10.42
CA SER A 351 -17.95 9.13 9.39
C SER A 351 -19.14 9.94 9.92
N ILE A 352 -20.03 9.32 10.70
CA ILE A 352 -21.16 10.02 11.36
C ILE A 352 -20.64 11.11 12.31
N ALA A 353 -19.62 10.79 13.12
CA ALA A 353 -19.05 11.76 14.07
C ALA A 353 -18.37 12.93 13.35
N ILE A 354 -17.59 12.68 12.28
CA ILE A 354 -16.95 13.74 11.48
C ILE A 354 -18.01 14.60 10.77
N PHE A 355 -19.06 13.99 10.22
CA PHE A 355 -20.15 14.72 9.58
C PHE A 355 -20.85 15.66 10.55
N ALA A 356 -21.24 15.18 11.74
CA ALA A 356 -21.85 15.99 12.77
C ALA A 356 -20.94 17.16 13.21
N GLY A 357 -19.65 16.87 13.44
CA GLY A 357 -18.64 17.87 13.74
C GLY A 357 -18.45 18.88 12.61
N GLY A 358 -18.52 18.44 11.35
CA GLY A 358 -18.44 19.28 10.17
C GLY A 358 -19.61 20.25 10.05
N VAL A 359 -20.83 19.79 10.33
CA VAL A 359 -22.03 20.65 10.37
C VAL A 359 -21.89 21.74 11.44
N LEU A 360 -21.51 21.34 12.67
CA LEU A 360 -21.29 22.31 13.77
C LEU A 360 -20.17 23.30 13.43
N PHE A 361 -19.10 22.84 12.82
CA PHE A 361 -18.00 23.68 12.39
C PHE A 361 -18.44 24.69 11.31
N LEU A 362 -19.24 24.28 10.33
CA LEU A 362 -19.78 25.18 9.30
C LEU A 362 -20.71 26.22 9.91
N ILE A 363 -21.60 25.83 10.83
CA ILE A 363 -22.47 26.78 11.56
C ILE A 363 -21.61 27.84 12.29
N ALA A 364 -20.54 27.39 12.96
CA ALA A 364 -19.62 28.29 13.65
C ALA A 364 -18.92 29.25 12.66
N ILE A 365 -18.46 28.76 11.51
CA ILE A 365 -17.80 29.56 10.47
C ILE A 365 -18.76 30.60 9.90
N TYR A 366 -20.01 30.23 9.62
CA TYR A 366 -21.01 31.19 9.06
C TYR A 366 -21.39 32.30 10.04
N ARG A 367 -21.26 32.08 11.35
CA ARG A 367 -21.47 33.13 12.37
C ARG A 367 -20.27 34.06 12.52
N MET A 368 -19.12 33.77 11.91
CA MET A 368 -17.94 34.62 11.97
C MET A 368 -17.98 35.68 10.85
N PRO A 369 -17.40 36.86 11.08
CA PRO A 369 -17.37 37.93 10.04
C PRO A 369 -16.59 37.43 8.81
N ALA A 370 -17.06 37.85 7.63
CA ALA A 370 -16.40 37.57 6.36
C ALA A 370 -14.97 38.16 6.37
N ASN A 371 -14.02 37.41 5.85
CA ASN A 371 -12.61 37.81 5.82
C ASN A 371 -12.34 38.63 4.55
N PRO A 372 -12.18 39.98 4.63
CA PRO A 372 -12.06 40.84 3.45
C PRO A 372 -10.84 40.50 2.58
N THR A 373 -9.81 39.89 3.17
CA THR A 373 -8.60 39.46 2.48
C THR A 373 -8.84 38.27 1.55
N ALA A 374 -9.76 37.34 1.89
CA ALA A 374 -10.09 36.20 1.06
C ALA A 374 -10.80 36.60 -0.25
N ALA A 375 -11.65 37.62 -0.20
CA ALA A 375 -12.40 38.12 -1.38
C ALA A 375 -11.50 38.89 -2.35
N LYS A 376 -10.49 39.62 -1.86
CA LYS A 376 -9.58 40.42 -2.69
C LYS A 376 -8.47 39.58 -3.34
N ALA A 377 -8.02 38.48 -2.72
CA ALA A 377 -6.97 37.62 -3.27
C ALA A 377 -7.42 36.81 -4.52
N THR A 378 -8.73 36.65 -4.72
CA THR A 378 -9.29 35.93 -5.89
C THR A 378 -9.30 36.75 -7.17
N LEU A 379 -9.12 38.07 -7.10
CA LEU A 379 -9.25 39.00 -8.24
C LEU A 379 -7.92 39.58 -8.72
N ALA A 380 -6.81 39.36 -8.02
CA ALA A 380 -5.51 39.84 -8.48
C ALA A 380 -4.94 38.88 -9.55
N PRO A 381 -4.64 39.34 -10.76
CA PRO A 381 -3.91 38.56 -11.74
C PRO A 381 -2.52 38.19 -11.15
N ALA A 382 -2.01 36.99 -11.51
CA ALA A 382 -0.71 36.55 -11.10
C ALA A 382 0.36 37.57 -11.50
N GLY A 383 0.69 38.49 -10.57
CA GLY A 383 1.71 39.49 -10.79
C GLY A 383 3.05 38.83 -10.99
N ASN A 384 3.74 39.23 -12.05
CA ASN A 384 5.12 38.84 -12.39
C ASN A 384 5.98 38.71 -11.13
N HIS A 385 6.35 37.51 -10.78
CA HIS A 385 7.48 37.24 -9.89
C HIS A 385 8.73 37.79 -10.60
N ARG A 386 9.14 39.00 -10.23
CA ARG A 386 10.47 39.51 -10.57
C ARG A 386 11.48 38.56 -9.92
N ASP A 387 12.25 37.90 -10.78
CA ASP A 387 13.38 37.06 -10.41
C ASP A 387 14.31 37.83 -9.46
N PRO A 388 14.60 37.35 -8.24
CA PRO A 388 15.52 38.00 -7.32
C PRO A 388 16.94 38.16 -7.89
N ARG A 389 17.27 37.45 -8.96
CA ARG A 389 18.60 37.49 -9.60
C ARG A 389 18.88 38.75 -10.46
N SER A 390 17.86 39.60 -10.71
CA SER A 390 18.05 40.82 -11.51
C SER A 390 18.65 42.01 -10.75
N LYS A 391 18.91 41.86 -9.44
CA LYS A 391 19.57 42.92 -8.62
C LYS A 391 21.08 42.76 -8.43
N ALA A 392 21.70 41.72 -8.99
CA ALA A 392 23.15 41.47 -8.85
C ALA A 392 23.96 41.92 -10.09
N ALA A 393 23.32 42.62 -11.04
CA ALA A 393 24.00 43.15 -12.23
C ALA A 393 23.69 44.63 -12.42
N LYS A 394 24.11 45.47 -11.48
CA LYS A 394 24.37 46.91 -11.65
C LYS A 394 25.44 47.31 -10.65
#